data_71a5f1817fc3a12962cb6a2591c06c90
#
_entry.id   71a5f1817fc3a12962cb6a2591c06c90
#
_cell.length_a   1.000
_cell.length_b   1.000
_cell.length_c   1.000
_cell.angle_alpha   90.00
_cell.angle_beta   90.00
_cell.angle_gamma   90.00
#
_symmetry.space_group_name_H-M   'P 1'
#
loop_
_entity.id
_entity.type
_entity.pdbx_description
1 polymer ?
#
loop_
_entity_poly.entity_id
_entity_poly.type
_entity_poly.pdbx_seq_one_letter_code
_entity_poly.pdbx_strand_id
1 'polypeptide(L)'
;MEVLEDDFGREVTGIRVSLTDRCNFDCVYCHNEGLGDTRGPLAPQDDEMETDEIVRLLEVSTEFGIRKVKFTGGEPMLRQDLEKIIAQTPANMEVSLTTNGTFLPGRAQALVDAGLERVNVSQDALDPRAFANITKSGAYDRVLEGVRAALDAGLDPVKLNMVVFEKTAGYIPEMVDHVAANDGLQLQLIEYMPELTGNAEWAIDIKRVHAWLREKADRIENRNMHNRTRYWINGGMVEIVDPVGNPSFCANCHRIRVTHNGYLKGCLNRNDDLVSMGDMTKTDIRDAFRQVVSNRVPFYGEYMIRDENEGWVVNEKYVNA
;
A
#
# COMPACT_ATOMS: atom_id res chain seq x y z
N MET A 1 22.02 -17.14 2.98
CA MET A 1 20.72 -16.51 2.75
C MET A 1 20.73 -16.00 1.33
N GLU A 2 19.83 -16.48 0.49
CA GLU A 2 19.68 -16.02 -0.89
C GLU A 2 19.01 -14.64 -0.85
N VAL A 3 19.51 -13.68 -1.63
CA VAL A 3 18.90 -12.35 -1.77
C VAL A 3 18.15 -12.32 -3.09
N LEU A 4 16.90 -11.85 -3.06
CA LEU A 4 16.11 -11.67 -4.27
C LEU A 4 16.40 -10.27 -4.85
N GLU A 5 17.13 -10.23 -5.94
CA GLU A 5 17.45 -9.02 -6.69
C GLU A 5 17.03 -9.22 -8.15
N ASP A 6 16.40 -8.23 -8.76
CA ASP A 6 16.03 -8.26 -10.17
C ASP A 6 17.15 -7.72 -11.07
N ASP A 7 16.99 -7.88 -12.38
CA ASP A 7 17.98 -7.49 -13.39
C ASP A 7 18.27 -5.97 -13.42
N PHE A 8 17.52 -5.18 -12.64
CA PHE A 8 17.68 -3.73 -12.49
C PHE A 8 18.34 -3.35 -11.16
N GLY A 9 18.89 -4.32 -10.40
CA GLY A 9 19.57 -4.10 -9.12
C GLY A 9 18.64 -3.75 -7.97
N ARG A 10 17.34 -4.13 -8.06
CA ARG A 10 16.36 -3.83 -7.01
C ARG A 10 16.15 -5.02 -6.09
N GLU A 11 16.81 -5.00 -4.95
CA GLU A 11 16.64 -5.99 -3.89
C GLU A 11 15.21 -5.95 -3.30
N VAL A 12 14.62 -7.11 -3.04
CA VAL A 12 13.31 -7.23 -2.38
C VAL A 12 13.49 -7.35 -0.88
N THR A 13 13.06 -6.35 -0.14
CA THR A 13 13.17 -6.29 1.33
C THR A 13 11.83 -6.25 2.05
N GLY A 14 10.74 -6.11 1.31
CA GLY A 14 9.39 -6.02 1.86
C GLY A 14 8.34 -6.68 1.00
N ILE A 15 7.32 -7.24 1.67
CA ILE A 15 6.16 -7.87 1.03
C ILE A 15 4.87 -7.14 1.44
N ARG A 16 3.94 -7.01 0.51
CA ARG A 16 2.60 -6.49 0.77
C ARG A 16 1.58 -7.58 0.44
N VAL A 17 0.82 -8.01 1.43
CA VAL A 17 -0.13 -9.11 1.31
C VAL A 17 -1.54 -8.56 1.35
N SER A 18 -2.29 -8.74 0.27
CA SER A 18 -3.73 -8.53 0.22
C SER A 18 -4.40 -9.73 0.89
N LEU A 19 -5.16 -9.51 1.96
CA LEU A 19 -5.80 -10.57 2.72
C LEU A 19 -7.20 -10.94 2.20
N THR A 20 -7.84 -9.97 1.52
CA THR A 20 -9.19 -10.08 0.98
C THR A 20 -9.39 -9.04 -0.11
N ASP A 21 -10.27 -9.26 -1.06
CA ASP A 21 -10.72 -8.24 -2.01
C ASP A 21 -12.00 -7.51 -1.54
N ARG A 22 -12.64 -7.98 -0.47
CA ARG A 22 -13.84 -7.37 0.11
C ARG A 22 -13.51 -6.09 0.85
N CYS A 23 -14.39 -5.11 0.75
CA CYS A 23 -14.30 -3.84 1.47
C CYS A 23 -15.70 -3.36 1.87
N ASN A 24 -15.82 -2.72 3.04
CA ASN A 24 -17.05 -2.06 3.48
C ASN A 24 -17.15 -0.59 3.02
N PHE A 25 -16.18 -0.12 2.21
CA PHE A 25 -16.20 1.16 1.50
C PHE A 25 -16.25 0.93 -0.02
N ASP A 26 -16.66 1.97 -0.75
CA ASP A 26 -16.69 2.01 -2.22
C ASP A 26 -16.05 3.32 -2.71
N CYS A 27 -14.76 3.49 -2.39
CA CYS A 27 -14.04 4.73 -2.67
C CYS A 27 -13.92 4.97 -4.18
N VAL A 28 -14.21 6.20 -4.60
CA VAL A 28 -14.25 6.61 -6.02
C VAL A 28 -12.93 6.42 -6.78
N TYR A 29 -11.81 6.29 -6.08
CA TYR A 29 -10.47 6.10 -6.63
C TYR A 29 -9.92 4.67 -6.42
N CYS A 30 -10.73 3.74 -5.90
CA CYS A 30 -10.24 2.42 -5.54
C CYS A 30 -9.82 1.64 -6.80
N HIS A 31 -8.65 1.03 -6.75
CA HIS A 31 -8.10 0.20 -7.82
C HIS A 31 -7.84 -1.25 -7.38
N ASN A 32 -8.32 -1.65 -6.19
CA ASN A 32 -8.22 -3.01 -5.65
C ASN A 32 -6.81 -3.62 -5.81
N GLU A 33 -5.78 -3.01 -5.22
CA GLU A 33 -4.37 -3.42 -5.36
C GLU A 33 -3.90 -3.59 -6.83
N GLY A 34 -4.54 -2.86 -7.76
CA GLY A 34 -4.23 -2.88 -9.17
C GLY A 34 -4.81 -4.08 -9.94
N LEU A 35 -5.78 -4.77 -9.37
CA LEU A 35 -6.45 -5.92 -10.01
C LEU A 35 -7.71 -5.52 -10.81
N GLY A 36 -8.10 -4.23 -10.77
CA GLY A 36 -9.30 -3.75 -11.47
C GLY A 36 -10.55 -3.83 -10.60
N ASP A 37 -11.70 -4.11 -11.21
CA ASP A 37 -13.01 -4.04 -10.58
C ASP A 37 -13.05 -4.65 -9.18
N THR A 38 -13.48 -3.85 -8.22
CA THR A 38 -13.71 -4.30 -6.86
C THR A 38 -14.97 -5.12 -6.81
N ARG A 39 -14.87 -6.34 -6.32
CA ARG A 39 -16.05 -7.08 -5.91
C ARG A 39 -16.64 -6.40 -4.69
N GLY A 40 -17.97 -6.27 -4.69
CA GLY A 40 -18.69 -5.66 -3.57
C GLY A 40 -18.43 -6.37 -2.23
N PRO A 41 -18.83 -5.77 -1.09
CA PRO A 41 -18.56 -6.28 0.26
C PRO A 41 -19.13 -7.68 0.54
N LEU A 42 -19.99 -8.18 -0.34
CA LEU A 42 -20.64 -9.49 -0.24
C LEU A 42 -20.05 -10.53 -1.21
N ALA A 43 -18.91 -10.25 -1.85
CA ALA A 43 -18.26 -11.25 -2.70
C ALA A 43 -17.93 -12.52 -1.90
N PRO A 44 -18.01 -13.71 -2.51
CA PRO A 44 -17.63 -14.95 -1.84
C PRO A 44 -16.17 -14.94 -1.38
N GLN A 45 -15.89 -15.62 -0.26
CA GLN A 45 -14.54 -15.78 0.30
C GLN A 45 -13.79 -16.99 -0.25
N ASP A 46 -14.37 -17.69 -1.21
CA ASP A 46 -13.98 -19.03 -1.61
C ASP A 46 -12.57 -19.14 -2.21
N ASP A 47 -11.93 -18.00 -2.49
CA ASP A 47 -10.60 -17.92 -3.08
C ASP A 47 -9.56 -17.16 -2.20
N GLU A 48 -9.89 -16.79 -0.97
CA GLU A 48 -8.94 -16.17 -0.05
C GLU A 48 -7.95 -17.19 0.51
N MET A 49 -6.66 -16.84 0.55
CA MET A 49 -5.65 -17.69 1.21
C MET A 49 -6.01 -17.97 2.66
N GLU A 50 -5.82 -19.23 3.08
CA GLU A 50 -5.97 -19.66 4.47
C GLU A 50 -4.86 -19.07 5.35
N THR A 51 -5.12 -18.97 6.68
CA THR A 51 -4.11 -18.48 7.64
C THR A 51 -2.77 -19.22 7.51
N ASP A 52 -2.79 -20.55 7.41
CA ASP A 52 -1.57 -21.35 7.37
C ASP A 52 -0.79 -21.18 6.05
N GLU A 53 -1.47 -20.87 4.97
CA GLU A 53 -0.86 -20.53 3.68
C GLU A 53 -0.14 -19.17 3.75
N ILE A 54 -0.79 -18.18 4.35
CA ILE A 54 -0.19 -16.84 4.57
C ILE A 54 1.04 -16.96 5.47
N VAL A 55 0.95 -17.71 6.56
CA VAL A 55 2.09 -17.91 7.48
C VAL A 55 3.25 -18.61 6.77
N ARG A 56 2.97 -19.68 6.00
CA ARG A 56 3.98 -20.38 5.20
C ARG A 56 4.65 -19.49 4.18
N LEU A 57 3.88 -18.62 3.50
CA LEU A 57 4.41 -17.63 2.59
C LEU A 57 5.38 -16.68 3.30
N LEU A 58 5.01 -16.18 4.49
CA LEU A 58 5.85 -15.27 5.29
C LEU A 58 7.11 -15.98 5.80
N GLU A 59 7.02 -17.23 6.24
CA GLU A 59 8.19 -18.04 6.62
C GLU A 59 9.18 -18.14 5.45
N VAL A 60 8.71 -18.54 4.27
CA VAL A 60 9.55 -18.65 3.07
C VAL A 60 10.14 -17.29 2.68
N SER A 61 9.37 -16.20 2.78
CA SER A 61 9.87 -14.86 2.47
C SER A 61 11.07 -14.47 3.35
N THR A 62 11.10 -14.93 4.61
CA THR A 62 12.24 -14.65 5.51
C THR A 62 13.53 -15.37 5.10
N GLU A 63 13.44 -16.49 4.38
CA GLU A 63 14.60 -17.20 3.85
C GLU A 63 15.37 -16.36 2.82
N PHE A 64 14.65 -15.46 2.13
CA PHE A 64 15.19 -14.49 1.15
C PHE A 64 15.56 -13.14 1.75
N GLY A 65 15.55 -12.99 3.07
CA GLY A 65 15.93 -11.73 3.70
C GLY A 65 14.81 -10.69 3.77
N ILE A 66 13.58 -11.01 3.38
CA ILE A 66 12.44 -10.11 3.53
C ILE A 66 12.12 -9.96 5.03
N ARG A 67 12.05 -8.71 5.52
CA ARG A 67 11.89 -8.39 6.95
C ARG A 67 10.72 -7.47 7.23
N LYS A 68 9.92 -7.14 6.23
CA LYS A 68 8.79 -6.23 6.38
C LYS A 68 7.57 -6.80 5.68
N VAL A 69 6.48 -6.94 6.44
CA VAL A 69 5.17 -7.27 5.87
C VAL A 69 4.20 -6.12 6.09
N LYS A 70 3.42 -5.83 5.05
CA LYS A 70 2.27 -4.94 5.13
C LYS A 70 1.02 -5.69 4.73
N PHE A 71 0.13 -5.90 5.67
CA PHE A 71 -1.19 -6.43 5.37
C PHE A 71 -2.10 -5.33 4.81
N THR A 72 -2.90 -5.71 3.82
CA THR A 72 -3.84 -4.84 3.10
C THR A 72 -4.94 -5.70 2.50
N GLY A 73 -5.65 -5.18 1.51
CA GLY A 73 -6.70 -5.88 0.79
C GLY A 73 -7.68 -4.88 0.22
N GLY A 74 -8.94 -5.27 0.16
CA GLY A 74 -10.04 -4.34 0.25
C GLY A 74 -10.02 -3.72 1.66
N GLU A 75 -10.68 -4.34 2.63
CA GLU A 75 -10.51 -3.98 4.04
C GLU A 75 -10.03 -5.23 4.83
N PRO A 76 -8.75 -5.29 5.23
CA PRO A 76 -8.17 -6.48 5.86
C PRO A 76 -8.82 -6.82 7.21
N MET A 77 -9.40 -5.85 7.89
CA MET A 77 -10.07 -6.08 9.17
C MET A 77 -11.45 -6.75 9.04
N LEU A 78 -11.93 -7.01 7.83
CA LEU A 78 -13.07 -7.91 7.59
C LEU A 78 -12.72 -9.37 7.84
N ARG A 79 -11.42 -9.73 7.79
CA ARG A 79 -10.97 -11.08 8.18
C ARG A 79 -11.04 -11.24 9.69
N GLN A 80 -11.71 -12.31 10.13
CA GLN A 80 -11.89 -12.60 11.56
C GLN A 80 -10.63 -13.21 12.20
N ASP A 81 -9.73 -13.75 11.38
CA ASP A 81 -8.47 -14.38 11.77
C ASP A 81 -7.25 -13.43 11.66
N LEU A 82 -7.47 -12.12 11.44
CA LEU A 82 -6.38 -11.15 11.24
C LEU A 82 -5.38 -11.14 12.41
N GLU A 83 -5.85 -11.12 13.66
CA GLU A 83 -4.99 -11.15 14.84
C GLU A 83 -4.19 -12.46 14.90
N LYS A 84 -4.79 -13.59 14.50
CA LYS A 84 -4.09 -14.87 14.41
C LYS A 84 -2.99 -14.84 13.36
N ILE A 85 -3.26 -14.28 12.17
CA ILE A 85 -2.27 -14.10 11.10
C ILE A 85 -1.10 -13.26 11.59
N ILE A 86 -1.38 -12.12 12.24
CA ILE A 86 -0.36 -11.23 12.80
C ILE A 86 0.48 -11.96 13.86
N ALA A 87 -0.15 -12.65 14.80
CA ALA A 87 0.54 -13.37 15.88
C ALA A 87 1.42 -14.51 15.38
N GLN A 88 1.10 -15.10 14.24
CA GLN A 88 1.87 -16.18 13.61
C GLN A 88 2.89 -15.68 12.60
N THR A 89 2.95 -14.37 12.34
CA THR A 89 3.99 -13.78 11.49
C THR A 89 5.37 -14.00 12.11
N PRO A 90 6.40 -14.39 11.32
CA PRO A 90 7.75 -14.60 11.84
C PRO A 90 8.26 -13.41 12.66
N ALA A 91 8.77 -13.66 13.87
CA ALA A 91 9.16 -12.63 14.85
C ALA A 91 10.28 -11.67 14.36
N ASN A 92 10.96 -12.02 13.27
CA ASN A 92 11.99 -11.18 12.65
C ASN A 92 11.45 -10.28 11.52
N MET A 93 10.12 -10.18 11.38
CA MET A 93 9.44 -9.30 10.42
C MET A 93 8.76 -8.14 11.13
N GLU A 94 8.97 -6.94 10.61
CA GLU A 94 8.21 -5.75 10.97
C GLU A 94 6.81 -5.83 10.38
N VAL A 95 5.77 -5.75 11.23
CA VAL A 95 4.37 -5.92 10.83
C VAL A 95 3.66 -4.58 10.75
N SER A 96 3.01 -4.33 9.62
CA SER A 96 2.19 -3.13 9.43
C SER A 96 0.87 -3.43 8.72
N LEU A 97 -0.14 -2.60 8.96
CA LEU A 97 -1.49 -2.73 8.40
C LEU A 97 -1.86 -1.47 7.61
N THR A 98 -2.63 -1.63 6.52
CA THR A 98 -3.36 -0.53 5.88
C THR A 98 -4.85 -0.86 5.98
N THR A 99 -5.64 0.05 6.54
CA THR A 99 -7.07 -0.14 6.81
C THR A 99 -7.85 1.17 6.57
N ASN A 100 -9.15 1.09 6.36
CA ASN A 100 -10.03 2.25 6.40
C ASN A 100 -10.36 2.73 7.84
N GLY A 101 -9.91 2.00 8.85
CA GLY A 101 -9.99 2.38 10.26
C GLY A 101 -11.30 2.09 10.97
N THR A 102 -12.36 1.70 10.26
CA THR A 102 -13.71 1.52 10.86
C THR A 102 -13.78 0.42 11.92
N PHE A 103 -12.89 -0.55 11.88
CA PHE A 103 -12.86 -1.67 12.82
C PHE A 103 -11.78 -1.55 13.91
N LEU A 104 -10.94 -0.51 13.87
CA LEU A 104 -9.91 -0.24 14.89
C LEU A 104 -10.51 -0.01 16.29
N PRO A 105 -11.64 0.73 16.45
CA PRO A 105 -12.30 0.80 17.74
C PRO A 105 -12.66 -0.60 18.25
N GLY A 106 -12.14 -0.96 19.43
CA GLY A 106 -12.36 -2.28 20.06
C GLY A 106 -11.41 -3.41 19.58
N ARG A 107 -10.57 -3.19 18.53
CA ARG A 107 -9.60 -4.18 18.06
C ARG A 107 -8.14 -3.69 18.09
N ALA A 108 -7.90 -2.39 18.24
CA ALA A 108 -6.55 -1.83 18.15
C ALA A 108 -5.58 -2.48 19.17
N GLN A 109 -6.00 -2.64 20.43
CA GLN A 109 -5.17 -3.29 21.45
C GLN A 109 -4.88 -4.76 21.12
N ALA A 110 -5.89 -5.52 20.68
CA ALA A 110 -5.70 -6.93 20.29
C ALA A 110 -4.73 -7.09 19.11
N LEU A 111 -4.73 -6.14 18.17
CA LEU A 111 -3.77 -6.12 17.06
C LEU A 111 -2.34 -5.84 17.55
N VAL A 112 -2.17 -4.92 18.51
CA VAL A 112 -0.86 -4.64 19.15
C VAL A 112 -0.39 -5.87 19.92
N ASP A 113 -1.26 -6.47 20.72
CA ASP A 113 -0.94 -7.68 21.50
C ASP A 113 -0.56 -8.87 20.58
N ALA A 114 -1.11 -8.91 19.36
CA ALA A 114 -0.75 -9.86 18.33
C ALA A 114 0.60 -9.55 17.64
N GLY A 115 1.15 -8.35 17.77
CA GLY A 115 2.44 -7.96 17.19
C GLY A 115 2.36 -6.90 16.08
N LEU A 116 1.22 -6.22 15.89
CA LEU A 116 1.14 -5.09 14.97
C LEU A 116 1.93 -3.91 15.53
N GLU A 117 2.87 -3.37 14.75
CA GLU A 117 3.73 -2.26 15.19
C GLU A 117 3.21 -0.89 14.74
N ARG A 118 2.61 -0.81 13.54
CA ARG A 118 2.16 0.46 12.96
C ARG A 118 0.99 0.28 12.01
N VAL A 119 0.24 1.35 11.84
CA VAL A 119 -0.95 1.35 10.97
C VAL A 119 -0.96 2.54 10.01
N ASN A 120 -1.46 2.31 8.81
CA ASN A 120 -1.87 3.36 7.88
C ASN A 120 -3.40 3.36 7.82
N VAL A 121 -4.03 4.47 8.14
CA VAL A 121 -5.49 4.66 8.07
C VAL A 121 -5.82 5.52 6.85
N SER A 122 -6.72 5.05 6.00
CA SER A 122 -7.19 5.81 4.84
C SER A 122 -8.10 6.93 5.29
N GLN A 123 -7.66 8.20 5.11
CA GLN A 123 -8.36 9.40 5.54
C GLN A 123 -8.07 10.52 4.54
N ASP A 124 -9.03 10.80 3.66
CA ASP A 124 -8.84 11.74 2.54
C ASP A 124 -9.29 13.17 2.85
N ALA A 125 -10.07 13.38 3.90
CA ALA A 125 -10.57 14.67 4.34
C ALA A 125 -11.02 14.63 5.80
N LEU A 126 -11.02 15.79 6.47
CA LEU A 126 -11.54 15.98 7.82
C LEU A 126 -12.99 16.54 7.81
N ASP A 127 -13.53 16.83 6.65
CA ASP A 127 -14.95 17.17 6.49
C ASP A 127 -15.81 15.90 6.26
N PRO A 128 -16.85 15.65 7.08
CA PRO A 128 -17.68 14.44 6.97
C PRO A 128 -18.39 14.29 5.61
N ARG A 129 -18.75 15.40 4.95
CA ARG A 129 -19.42 15.36 3.65
C ARG A 129 -18.45 15.02 2.54
N ALA A 130 -17.25 15.63 2.57
CA ALA A 130 -16.18 15.29 1.65
C ALA A 130 -15.77 13.83 1.79
N PHE A 131 -15.58 13.36 3.02
CA PHE A 131 -15.31 11.96 3.32
C PHE A 131 -16.37 11.02 2.71
N ALA A 132 -17.66 11.29 2.97
CA ALA A 132 -18.75 10.46 2.45
C ALA A 132 -18.82 10.48 0.90
N ASN A 133 -18.52 11.61 0.27
CA ASN A 133 -18.50 11.73 -1.19
C ASN A 133 -17.36 10.91 -1.82
N ILE A 134 -16.22 10.80 -1.14
CA ILE A 134 -15.05 10.08 -1.61
C ILE A 134 -15.18 8.57 -1.34
N THR A 135 -15.51 8.21 -0.10
CA THR A 135 -15.51 6.81 0.35
C THR A 135 -16.83 6.07 0.10
N LYS A 136 -17.90 6.80 -0.26
CA LYS A 136 -19.28 6.33 -0.34
C LYS A 136 -19.80 5.73 0.98
N SER A 137 -19.26 6.21 2.10
CA SER A 137 -19.58 5.73 3.44
C SER A 137 -19.86 6.89 4.41
N GLY A 138 -20.81 6.69 5.31
CA GLY A 138 -21.09 7.61 6.43
C GLY A 138 -20.24 7.36 7.68
N ALA A 139 -19.20 6.54 7.61
CA ALA A 139 -18.46 6.07 8.77
C ALA A 139 -17.36 7.04 9.28
N TYR A 140 -17.44 8.33 8.96
CA TYR A 140 -16.43 9.34 9.30
C TYR A 140 -16.04 9.33 10.79
N ASP A 141 -17.03 9.46 11.69
CA ASP A 141 -16.78 9.49 13.14
C ASP A 141 -16.13 8.20 13.62
N ARG A 142 -16.55 7.06 13.06
CA ARG A 142 -15.99 5.75 13.39
C ARG A 142 -14.52 5.61 12.98
N VAL A 143 -14.12 6.23 11.87
CA VAL A 143 -12.71 6.28 11.44
C VAL A 143 -11.87 7.14 12.38
N LEU A 144 -12.39 8.32 12.81
CA LEU A 144 -11.72 9.16 13.80
C LEU A 144 -11.55 8.46 15.15
N GLU A 145 -12.59 7.74 15.62
CA GLU A 145 -12.47 6.88 16.81
C GLU A 145 -11.39 5.81 16.61
N GLY A 146 -11.29 5.23 15.39
CA GLY A 146 -10.29 4.25 15.04
C GLY A 146 -8.87 4.81 15.08
N VAL A 147 -8.66 6.03 14.59
CA VAL A 147 -7.36 6.73 14.66
C VAL A 147 -6.96 6.95 16.13
N ARG A 148 -7.89 7.42 16.98
CA ARG A 148 -7.64 7.58 18.42
C ARG A 148 -7.31 6.26 19.08
N ALA A 149 -8.11 5.21 18.83
CA ALA A 149 -7.86 3.88 19.37
C ALA A 149 -6.48 3.31 18.96
N ALA A 150 -6.01 3.60 17.76
CA ALA A 150 -4.68 3.21 17.29
C ALA A 150 -3.55 3.91 18.07
N LEU A 151 -3.70 5.23 18.31
CA LEU A 151 -2.76 6.01 19.12
C LEU A 151 -2.76 5.56 20.60
N ASP A 152 -3.94 5.37 21.17
CA ASP A 152 -4.11 4.94 22.57
C ASP A 152 -3.54 3.53 22.81
N ALA A 153 -3.58 2.65 21.80
CA ALA A 153 -2.98 1.32 21.83
C ALA A 153 -1.45 1.34 21.65
N GLY A 154 -0.85 2.49 21.34
CA GLY A 154 0.60 2.64 21.18
C GLY A 154 1.16 2.28 19.81
N LEU A 155 0.34 2.20 18.78
CA LEU A 155 0.84 2.04 17.39
C LEU A 155 1.66 3.26 16.97
N ASP A 156 2.89 3.05 16.51
CA ASP A 156 3.80 4.14 16.10
C ASP A 156 4.59 3.78 14.83
N PRO A 157 4.47 4.58 13.78
CA PRO A 157 3.54 5.71 13.61
C PRO A 157 2.12 5.27 13.20
N VAL A 158 1.13 6.07 13.56
CA VAL A 158 -0.19 6.08 12.94
C VAL A 158 -0.13 7.03 11.75
N LYS A 159 -0.25 6.50 10.52
CA LYS A 159 -0.20 7.31 9.29
C LYS A 159 -1.59 7.50 8.72
N LEU A 160 -1.96 8.73 8.43
CA LEU A 160 -3.12 9.04 7.61
C LEU A 160 -2.71 8.99 6.14
N ASN A 161 -3.34 8.10 5.36
CA ASN A 161 -3.16 8.03 3.91
C ASN A 161 -4.22 8.88 3.25
N MET A 162 -3.81 9.83 2.43
CA MET A 162 -4.68 10.69 1.63
C MET A 162 -4.31 10.54 0.16
N VAL A 163 -5.26 10.09 -0.68
CA VAL A 163 -5.08 10.09 -2.13
C VAL A 163 -5.30 11.50 -2.66
N VAL A 164 -4.32 12.00 -3.42
CA VAL A 164 -4.27 13.40 -3.89
C VAL A 164 -4.75 13.46 -5.33
N PHE A 165 -5.95 14.00 -5.52
CA PHE A 165 -6.59 14.22 -6.81
C PHE A 165 -7.50 15.46 -6.75
N GLU A 166 -8.17 15.82 -7.82
CA GLU A 166 -8.99 17.05 -7.91
C GLU A 166 -9.92 17.25 -6.71
N LYS A 167 -10.60 16.17 -6.26
CA LYS A 167 -11.60 16.27 -5.17
C LYS A 167 -10.99 16.34 -3.77
N THR A 168 -9.72 16.00 -3.60
CA THR A 168 -9.06 15.97 -2.28
C THR A 168 -7.99 17.04 -2.12
N ALA A 169 -7.42 17.54 -3.21
CA ALA A 169 -6.29 18.49 -3.18
C ALA A 169 -6.55 19.74 -2.31
N GLY A 170 -7.79 20.22 -2.27
CA GLY A 170 -8.18 21.36 -1.44
C GLY A 170 -8.10 21.13 0.07
N TYR A 171 -8.10 19.86 0.53
CA TYR A 171 -8.04 19.50 1.95
C TYR A 171 -6.60 19.29 2.46
N ILE A 172 -5.59 19.33 1.60
CA ILE A 172 -4.18 19.13 1.98
C ILE A 172 -3.74 20.06 3.12
N PRO A 173 -4.00 21.38 3.10
CA PRO A 173 -3.59 22.27 4.18
C PRO A 173 -4.17 21.84 5.55
N GLU A 174 -5.46 21.55 5.59
CA GLU A 174 -6.15 21.12 6.81
C GLU A 174 -5.59 19.79 7.35
N MET A 175 -5.30 18.82 6.46
CA MET A 175 -4.68 17.55 6.85
C MET A 175 -3.25 17.73 7.39
N VAL A 176 -2.47 18.65 6.80
CA VAL A 176 -1.13 19.00 7.30
C VAL A 176 -1.20 19.61 8.69
N ASP A 177 -2.09 20.59 8.89
CA ASP A 177 -2.29 21.23 10.19
C ASP A 177 -2.78 20.21 11.23
N HIS A 178 -3.65 19.28 10.84
CA HIS A 178 -4.15 18.23 11.73
C HIS A 178 -3.04 17.32 12.25
N VAL A 179 -2.15 16.83 11.39
CA VAL A 179 -1.04 15.96 11.85
C VAL A 179 0.02 16.75 12.61
N ALA A 180 0.20 18.04 12.33
CA ALA A 180 1.09 18.89 13.10
C ALA A 180 0.57 19.19 14.52
N ALA A 181 -0.75 19.18 14.70
CA ALA A 181 -1.41 19.40 15.98
C ALA A 181 -1.60 18.13 16.84
N ASN A 182 -1.31 16.94 16.29
CA ASN A 182 -1.57 15.66 16.97
C ASN A 182 -0.32 14.78 16.96
N ASP A 183 0.33 14.65 18.10
CA ASP A 183 1.51 13.81 18.27
C ASP A 183 1.22 12.34 17.90
N GLY A 184 2.20 11.67 17.30
CA GLY A 184 2.08 10.28 16.84
C GLY A 184 1.42 10.12 15.47
N LEU A 185 0.77 11.19 14.93
CA LEU A 185 0.24 11.18 13.57
C LEU A 185 1.30 11.58 12.54
N GLN A 186 1.20 10.96 11.38
CA GLN A 186 1.95 11.32 10.18
C GLN A 186 0.99 11.36 8.97
N LEU A 187 1.25 12.22 7.99
CA LEU A 187 0.48 12.28 6.76
C LEU A 187 1.25 11.64 5.60
N GLN A 188 0.58 10.78 4.85
CA GLN A 188 1.10 10.25 3.60
C GLN A 188 0.19 10.67 2.45
N LEU A 189 0.65 11.63 1.65
CA LEU A 189 -0.01 12.08 0.44
C LEU A 189 0.35 11.12 -0.70
N ILE A 190 -0.66 10.50 -1.31
CA ILE A 190 -0.48 9.49 -2.36
C ILE A 190 -1.02 10.05 -3.66
N GLU A 191 -0.14 10.20 -4.64
CA GLU A 191 -0.53 10.63 -5.98
C GLU A 191 -1.56 9.67 -6.58
N TYR A 192 -2.63 10.24 -7.12
CA TYR A 192 -3.65 9.50 -7.83
C TYR A 192 -3.09 8.90 -9.12
N MET A 193 -3.44 7.65 -9.39
CA MET A 193 -2.92 6.87 -10.52
C MET A 193 -4.03 6.65 -11.57
N PRO A 194 -4.13 7.53 -12.58
CA PRO A 194 -5.18 7.44 -13.59
C PRO A 194 -5.12 6.16 -14.42
N GLU A 195 -3.95 5.57 -14.58
CA GLU A 195 -3.75 4.31 -15.30
C GLU A 195 -4.51 3.13 -14.68
N LEU A 196 -4.78 3.19 -13.36
CA LEU A 196 -5.47 2.13 -12.63
C LEU A 196 -6.98 2.38 -12.48
N THR A 197 -7.42 3.63 -12.63
CA THR A 197 -8.80 4.04 -12.33
C THR A 197 -9.58 4.54 -13.54
N GLY A 198 -8.88 4.89 -14.64
CA GLY A 198 -9.48 5.30 -15.90
C GLY A 198 -9.99 6.75 -15.97
N ASN A 199 -9.83 7.56 -14.88
CA ASN A 199 -10.32 8.95 -14.84
C ASN A 199 -9.14 9.94 -14.90
N ALA A 200 -8.56 10.13 -16.07
CA ALA A 200 -7.37 10.99 -16.25
C ALA A 200 -7.60 12.45 -15.84
N GLU A 201 -8.83 12.96 -15.99
CA GLU A 201 -9.22 14.31 -15.63
C GLU A 201 -9.17 14.60 -14.12
N TRP A 202 -9.12 13.58 -13.29
CA TRP A 202 -8.98 13.75 -11.83
C TRP A 202 -7.53 13.93 -11.37
N ALA A 203 -6.57 13.64 -12.25
CA ALA A 203 -5.16 13.79 -11.93
C ALA A 203 -4.80 15.28 -11.77
N ILE A 204 -3.97 15.59 -10.78
CA ILE A 204 -3.41 16.91 -10.58
C ILE A 204 -1.89 16.88 -10.76
N ASP A 205 -1.30 18.04 -11.01
CA ASP A 205 0.16 18.15 -11.03
C ASP A 205 0.72 18.09 -9.60
N ILE A 206 1.21 16.92 -9.22
CA ILE A 206 1.80 16.64 -7.90
C ILE A 206 2.99 17.56 -7.59
N LYS A 207 3.67 18.12 -8.61
CA LYS A 207 4.77 19.05 -8.42
C LYS A 207 4.33 20.34 -7.72
N ARG A 208 3.07 20.74 -7.89
CA ARG A 208 2.50 21.90 -7.16
C ARG A 208 2.37 21.60 -5.68
N VAL A 209 2.01 20.38 -5.31
CA VAL A 209 1.95 19.94 -3.91
C VAL A 209 3.35 19.93 -3.31
N HIS A 210 4.34 19.38 -4.02
CA HIS A 210 5.74 19.43 -3.60
C HIS A 210 6.24 20.87 -3.39
N ALA A 211 5.93 21.79 -4.32
CA ALA A 211 6.33 23.19 -4.22
C ALA A 211 5.70 23.85 -2.96
N TRP A 212 4.41 23.63 -2.75
CA TRP A 212 3.69 24.18 -1.59
C TRP A 212 4.24 23.63 -0.26
N LEU A 213 4.50 22.33 -0.16
CA LEU A 213 5.09 21.72 1.05
C LEU A 213 6.51 22.22 1.28
N ARG A 214 7.33 22.37 0.21
CA ARG A 214 8.70 22.86 0.31
C ARG A 214 8.76 24.29 0.86
N GLU A 215 7.83 25.15 0.48
CA GLU A 215 7.73 26.52 0.98
C GLU A 215 7.46 26.57 2.50
N LYS A 216 6.73 25.57 3.02
CA LYS A 216 6.30 25.54 4.42
C LYS A 216 7.18 24.68 5.33
N ALA A 217 8.04 23.86 4.75
CA ALA A 217 8.80 22.88 5.52
C ALA A 217 9.96 23.49 6.28
N ASP A 218 10.06 23.15 7.56
CA ASP A 218 11.22 23.45 8.42
C ASP A 218 12.43 22.55 8.09
N ARG A 219 12.14 21.32 7.62
CA ARG A 219 13.13 20.31 7.24
C ARG A 219 12.61 19.43 6.11
N ILE A 220 13.52 19.02 5.21
CA ILE A 220 13.20 18.14 4.07
C ILE A 220 14.22 17.00 4.05
N GLU A 221 13.76 15.77 3.86
CA GLU A 221 14.60 14.57 3.72
C GLU A 221 14.06 13.68 2.60
N ASN A 222 14.95 12.91 1.99
CA ASN A 222 14.57 11.84 1.08
C ASN A 222 14.73 10.48 1.78
N ARG A 223 13.76 9.60 1.57
CA ARG A 223 13.76 8.24 2.07
C ARG A 223 14.29 7.28 1.01
N ASN A 224 15.10 6.28 1.38
CA ASN A 224 15.63 5.30 0.43
C ASN A 224 14.54 4.56 -0.35
N MET A 225 13.50 4.03 0.34
CA MET A 225 12.41 3.35 -0.34
C MET A 225 11.62 4.29 -1.24
N HIS A 226 11.60 4.03 -2.53
CA HIS A 226 10.96 4.81 -3.58
C HIS A 226 11.49 6.24 -3.73
N ASN A 227 12.62 6.57 -3.10
CA ASN A 227 13.20 7.92 -3.07
C ASN A 227 12.18 9.02 -2.66
N ARG A 228 11.26 8.69 -1.75
CA ARG A 228 10.15 9.57 -1.35
C ARG A 228 10.61 10.73 -0.52
N THR A 229 10.06 11.93 -0.78
CA THR A 229 10.35 13.14 -0.02
C THR A 229 9.47 13.22 1.23
N ARG A 230 10.10 13.57 2.35
CA ARG A 230 9.47 13.87 3.64
C ARG A 230 9.66 15.32 3.97
N TYR A 231 8.60 15.94 4.44
CA TYR A 231 8.54 17.34 4.86
C TYR A 231 8.14 17.39 6.33
N TRP A 232 8.87 18.14 7.15
CA TRP A 232 8.47 18.47 8.50
C TRP A 232 7.93 19.89 8.52
N ILE A 233 6.70 20.04 9.00
CA ILE A 233 5.98 21.31 9.02
C ILE A 233 5.35 21.47 10.40
N ASN A 234 5.75 22.49 11.17
CA ASN A 234 5.26 22.73 12.53
C ASN A 234 5.31 21.50 13.44
N GLY A 235 6.35 20.66 13.31
CA GLY A 235 6.49 19.42 14.07
C GLY A 235 5.82 18.17 13.44
N GLY A 236 4.85 18.32 12.56
CA GLY A 236 4.21 17.23 11.84
C GLY A 236 5.04 16.72 10.66
N MET A 237 4.98 15.43 10.37
CA MET A 237 5.66 14.82 9.22
C MET A 237 4.69 14.49 8.09
N VAL A 238 5.01 14.97 6.89
CA VAL A 238 4.29 14.71 5.63
C VAL A 238 5.20 14.00 4.65
N GLU A 239 4.80 12.84 4.14
CA GLU A 239 5.52 12.07 3.12
C GLU A 239 4.72 12.06 1.82
N ILE A 240 5.34 12.30 0.66
CA ILE A 240 4.70 12.14 -0.64
C ILE A 240 5.07 10.80 -1.26
N VAL A 241 4.07 10.14 -1.85
CA VAL A 241 4.17 8.93 -2.67
C VAL A 241 3.72 9.32 -4.06
N ASP A 242 4.66 9.58 -4.94
CA ASP A 242 4.50 10.16 -6.29
C ASP A 242 5.05 9.23 -7.38
N PRO A 243 4.38 8.12 -7.67
CA PRO A 243 4.88 7.13 -8.62
C PRO A 243 4.73 7.52 -10.09
N VAL A 244 3.72 8.36 -10.43
CA VAL A 244 3.32 8.60 -11.83
C VAL A 244 4.41 9.34 -12.59
N GLY A 245 4.89 8.71 -13.68
CA GLY A 245 5.96 9.28 -14.49
C GLY A 245 7.29 9.49 -13.74
N ASN A 246 7.52 8.79 -12.63
CA ASN A 246 8.71 8.95 -11.79
C ASN A 246 9.63 7.70 -11.85
N PRO A 247 10.62 7.67 -12.77
CA PRO A 247 11.55 6.55 -12.88
C PRO A 247 12.36 6.31 -11.60
N SER A 248 12.71 7.37 -10.85
CA SER A 248 13.44 7.25 -9.59
C SER A 248 12.64 6.52 -8.52
N PHE A 249 11.32 6.69 -8.50
CA PHE A 249 10.43 5.93 -7.63
C PHE A 249 10.48 4.42 -7.94
N CYS A 250 10.40 4.05 -9.21
CA CYS A 250 10.48 2.67 -9.67
C CYS A 250 11.85 2.03 -9.44
N ALA A 251 12.94 2.77 -9.70
CA ALA A 251 14.30 2.30 -9.47
C ALA A 251 14.60 1.98 -7.99
N ASN A 252 13.89 2.61 -7.06
CA ASN A 252 14.03 2.37 -5.61
C ASN A 252 12.85 1.55 -5.02
N CYS A 253 12.24 0.68 -5.83
CA CYS A 253 11.14 -0.18 -5.40
C CYS A 253 11.66 -1.52 -4.87
N HIS A 254 11.59 -1.74 -3.57
CA HIS A 254 12.03 -2.94 -2.85
C HIS A 254 10.88 -3.85 -2.43
N ARG A 255 9.77 -3.88 -3.20
CA ARG A 255 8.54 -4.54 -2.78
C ARG A 255 8.03 -5.56 -3.79
N ILE A 256 7.56 -6.70 -3.26
CA ILE A 256 6.67 -7.65 -3.93
C ILE A 256 5.27 -7.54 -3.33
N ARG A 257 4.25 -7.86 -4.10
CA ARG A 257 2.86 -7.93 -3.68
C ARG A 257 2.33 -9.35 -3.77
N VAL A 258 1.35 -9.63 -2.95
CA VAL A 258 0.61 -10.91 -2.95
C VAL A 258 -0.87 -10.58 -3.04
N THR A 259 -1.56 -11.21 -3.95
CA THR A 259 -3.02 -11.10 -4.09
C THR A 259 -3.71 -11.96 -3.02
N HIS A 260 -4.98 -11.68 -2.74
CA HIS A 260 -5.76 -12.41 -1.75
C HIS A 260 -5.90 -13.91 -2.08
N ASN A 261 -5.78 -14.28 -3.35
CA ASN A 261 -5.96 -15.64 -3.88
C ASN A 261 -4.62 -16.30 -4.29
N GLY A 262 -3.50 -15.92 -3.69
CA GLY A 262 -2.26 -16.67 -3.78
C GLY A 262 -1.41 -16.45 -5.03
N TYR A 263 -1.47 -15.26 -5.65
CA TYR A 263 -0.52 -14.91 -6.72
C TYR A 263 0.50 -13.89 -6.23
N LEU A 264 1.73 -14.05 -6.65
CA LEU A 264 2.78 -13.03 -6.52
C LEU A 264 2.68 -12.04 -7.69
N LYS A 265 2.96 -10.75 -7.40
CA LYS A 265 2.89 -9.64 -8.33
C LYS A 265 4.10 -8.73 -8.15
N GLY A 266 4.88 -8.54 -9.20
CA GLY A 266 6.11 -7.76 -9.18
C GLY A 266 5.90 -6.25 -9.12
N CYS A 267 4.80 -5.75 -9.71
CA CYS A 267 4.45 -4.33 -9.78
C CYS A 267 2.95 -4.12 -9.55
N LEU A 268 2.58 -2.97 -8.95
CA LEU A 268 1.17 -2.58 -8.78
C LEU A 268 0.44 -2.44 -10.12
N ASN A 269 1.12 -1.86 -11.10
CA ASN A 269 0.53 -1.45 -12.38
C ASN A 269 0.53 -2.56 -13.44
N ARG A 270 1.04 -3.76 -13.12
CA ARG A 270 1.12 -4.89 -14.05
C ARG A 270 0.27 -6.04 -13.56
N ASN A 271 -0.45 -6.69 -14.48
CA ASN A 271 -1.19 -7.93 -14.24
C ASN A 271 -0.77 -9.05 -15.20
N ASP A 272 0.16 -8.76 -16.11
CA ASP A 272 0.78 -9.69 -17.04
C ASP A 272 1.94 -10.49 -16.39
N ASP A 273 2.42 -10.07 -15.20
CA ASP A 273 3.52 -10.68 -14.46
C ASP A 273 3.07 -11.48 -13.21
N LEU A 274 1.80 -11.85 -13.14
CA LEU A 274 1.26 -12.64 -12.03
C LEU A 274 1.85 -14.06 -12.04
N VAL A 275 2.37 -14.49 -10.91
CA VAL A 275 2.95 -15.84 -10.71
C VAL A 275 2.16 -16.57 -9.65
N SER A 276 1.55 -17.70 -10.01
CA SER A 276 0.84 -18.57 -9.06
C SER A 276 1.83 -19.24 -8.09
N MET A 277 1.44 -19.36 -6.83
CA MET A 277 2.18 -20.13 -5.83
C MET A 277 1.73 -21.62 -5.78
N GLY A 278 1.00 -22.10 -6.78
CA GLY A 278 0.57 -23.48 -6.92
C GLY A 278 -0.22 -23.97 -5.71
N ASP A 279 0.17 -25.15 -5.19
CA ASP A 279 -0.44 -25.74 -3.99
C ASP A 279 0.07 -25.14 -2.67
N MET A 280 0.73 -23.99 -2.74
CA MET A 280 1.28 -23.25 -1.59
C MET A 280 2.27 -24.07 -0.75
N THR A 281 2.95 -25.06 -1.34
CA THR A 281 4.07 -25.72 -0.66
C THR A 281 5.26 -24.77 -0.52
N LYS A 282 6.16 -25.02 0.43
CA LYS A 282 7.37 -24.18 0.57
C LYS A 282 8.23 -24.16 -0.71
N THR A 283 8.21 -25.23 -1.50
CA THR A 283 8.93 -25.30 -2.77
C THR A 283 8.25 -24.43 -3.82
N ASP A 284 6.93 -24.57 -4.00
CA ASP A 284 6.18 -23.76 -4.96
C ASP A 284 6.33 -22.26 -4.67
N ILE A 285 6.26 -21.87 -3.39
CA ILE A 285 6.43 -20.49 -2.96
C ILE A 285 7.85 -19.98 -3.28
N ARG A 286 8.92 -20.77 -3.01
CA ARG A 286 10.31 -20.37 -3.34
C ARG A 286 10.49 -20.14 -4.84
N ASP A 287 9.96 -21.07 -5.65
CA ASP A 287 10.09 -20.99 -7.11
C ASP A 287 9.27 -19.81 -7.65
N ALA A 288 8.07 -19.56 -7.11
CA ALA A 288 7.27 -18.40 -7.45
C ALA A 288 7.98 -17.07 -7.09
N PHE A 289 8.66 -16.99 -5.93
CA PHE A 289 9.46 -15.80 -5.58
C PHE A 289 10.57 -15.54 -6.58
N ARG A 290 11.34 -16.56 -6.98
CA ARG A 290 12.39 -16.41 -8.00
C ARG A 290 11.80 -15.96 -9.33
N GLN A 291 10.71 -16.59 -9.76
CA GLN A 291 10.05 -16.27 -11.02
C GLN A 291 9.50 -14.84 -11.03
N VAL A 292 8.77 -14.42 -9.99
CA VAL A 292 8.21 -13.05 -9.97
C VAL A 292 9.30 -12.00 -9.95
N VAL A 293 10.45 -12.27 -9.30
CA VAL A 293 11.58 -11.33 -9.26
C VAL A 293 12.25 -11.22 -10.62
N SER A 294 12.45 -12.33 -11.33
CA SER A 294 12.98 -12.29 -12.70
C SER A 294 12.05 -11.60 -13.71
N ASN A 295 10.74 -11.56 -13.43
CA ASN A 295 9.77 -10.86 -14.28
C ASN A 295 9.64 -9.35 -13.96
N ARG A 296 10.30 -8.86 -12.89
CA ARG A 296 10.12 -7.47 -12.45
C ARG A 296 10.82 -6.50 -13.39
N VAL A 297 10.05 -5.55 -13.89
CA VAL A 297 10.55 -4.43 -14.69
C VAL A 297 10.08 -3.12 -14.03
N PRO A 298 10.89 -2.04 -13.96
CA PRO A 298 10.40 -0.72 -13.54
C PRO A 298 9.29 -0.27 -14.47
N PHE A 299 8.14 0.17 -13.91
CA PHE A 299 6.99 0.54 -14.73
C PHE A 299 7.18 1.90 -15.41
N TYR A 300 7.65 2.90 -14.66
CA TYR A 300 7.88 4.23 -15.21
C TYR A 300 9.34 4.40 -15.66
N GLY A 301 9.52 5.02 -16.83
CA GLY A 301 10.80 5.22 -17.48
C GLY A 301 10.80 4.64 -18.89
N GLU A 302 11.96 4.21 -19.38
CA GLU A 302 12.13 3.64 -20.71
C GLU A 302 11.80 2.14 -20.82
N TYR A 303 11.46 1.50 -19.68
CA TYR A 303 11.32 0.05 -19.56
C TYR A 303 9.96 -0.48 -20.01
N MET A 304 8.94 0.35 -19.92
CA MET A 304 7.57 0.05 -20.40
C MET A 304 7.20 1.04 -21.48
N ILE A 305 6.55 0.55 -22.55
CA ILE A 305 6.09 1.36 -23.66
C ILE A 305 4.60 1.08 -23.93
N ARG A 306 3.94 1.97 -24.66
CA ARG A 306 2.59 1.73 -25.17
C ARG A 306 2.66 0.91 -26.45
N ASP A 307 1.85 -0.14 -26.54
CA ASP A 307 1.65 -0.91 -27.77
C ASP A 307 0.63 -0.24 -28.71
N GLU A 308 0.34 -0.88 -29.83
CA GLU A 308 -0.61 -0.39 -30.84
C GLU A 308 -2.06 -0.24 -30.32
N ASN A 309 -2.38 -0.92 -29.21
CA ASN A 309 -3.70 -0.87 -28.57
C ASN A 309 -3.70 0.06 -27.32
N GLU A 310 -2.67 0.90 -27.18
CA GLU A 310 -2.43 1.77 -26.03
C GLU A 310 -2.24 1.02 -24.69
N GLY A 311 -2.02 -0.30 -24.73
CA GLY A 311 -1.64 -1.12 -23.58
C GLY A 311 -0.19 -0.90 -23.15
N TRP A 312 0.10 -1.09 -21.86
CA TRP A 312 1.48 -1.08 -21.38
C TRP A 312 2.12 -2.44 -21.59
N VAL A 313 3.23 -2.48 -22.31
CA VAL A 313 4.04 -3.68 -22.55
C VAL A 313 5.49 -3.41 -22.20
N VAL A 314 6.23 -4.48 -21.86
CA VAL A 314 7.67 -4.36 -21.62
C VAL A 314 8.34 -3.98 -22.94
N ASN A 315 9.19 -2.97 -22.91
CA ASN A 315 10.01 -2.59 -24.06
C ASN A 315 10.92 -3.76 -24.43
N GLU A 316 10.89 -4.21 -25.68
CA GLU A 316 11.62 -5.38 -26.19
C GLU A 316 13.13 -5.32 -25.87
N LYS A 317 13.70 -4.13 -25.77
CA LYS A 317 15.09 -3.91 -25.35
C LYS A 317 15.41 -4.51 -23.97
N TYR A 318 14.39 -4.74 -23.12
CA TYR A 318 14.50 -5.23 -21.74
C TYR A 318 13.80 -6.57 -21.50
N VAL A 319 13.27 -7.23 -22.53
CA VAL A 319 12.55 -8.52 -22.41
C VAL A 319 13.49 -9.68 -22.07
N ASN A 320 14.79 -9.53 -22.34
CA ASN A 320 15.82 -10.56 -22.14
C ASN A 320 17.12 -9.98 -21.54
N ALA A 321 16.99 -8.96 -20.71
CA ALA A 321 18.14 -8.38 -20.01
C ALA A 321 18.53 -9.21 -18.80
#